data_6543c05016a3da332d1882aad394b4af
#
_entry.id   6543c05016a3da332d1882aad394b4af
#
_cell.length_a   1.000
_cell.length_b   1.000
_cell.length_c   1.000
_cell.angle_alpha   90.00
_cell.angle_beta   90.00
_cell.angle_gamma   90.00
#
_symmetry.space_group_name_H-M   'P 1'
#
loop_
_entity.id
_entity.type
_entity.pdbx_description
1 polymer ?
#
loop_
_entity_poly.entity_id
_entity_poly.type
_entity_poly.pdbx_seq_one_letter_code
_entity_poly.pdbx_strand_id
1 'polypeptide(L)'
;NALTAPRQEQIEEDAYIPEVREVRVQKYKKQPQVQQPISQLKLRKIRFIDDNRSHVIDAGENSKIIFEIMNEGRNPVYNIVPLVETVGKVKHLGISPSVMVEEILPGEGIRYTASIHAGEKLKDGEVTFRVAVADENGMICDSQEFTLPTQRGN
;
A
#
# COMPACT_ATOMS: atom_id res chain seq x y z
N ASN A 1 -15.79 10.01 13.60
CA ASN A 1 -15.37 9.72 12.43
C ASN A 1 -14.35 8.66 12.37
N ALA A 2 -14.71 7.64 11.78
CA ALA A 2 -13.91 6.50 11.83
C ALA A 2 -12.64 6.55 11.08
N LEU A 3 -12.51 7.44 10.22
CA LEU A 3 -11.33 7.48 9.42
C LEU A 3 -10.22 8.24 10.01
N THR A 4 -10.35 8.71 11.22
CA THR A 4 -9.33 9.54 11.67
C THR A 4 -8.33 8.79 12.35
N ALA A 5 -7.44 9.34 12.68
CA ALA A 5 -6.50 8.87 13.41
C ALA A 5 -5.80 7.85 13.50
N PRO A 6 -5.20 7.62 13.08
CA PRO A 6 -4.46 6.58 13.14
C PRO A 6 -3.36 6.71 13.94
N ARG A 7 -3.01 7.51 14.32
CA ARG A 7 -1.94 7.71 14.86
C ARG A 7 -1.53 6.81 15.72
N GLN A 8 -1.63 6.48 16.34
CA GLN A 8 -1.25 5.78 17.23
C GLN A 8 -1.07 4.60 16.98
N GLU A 9 -1.01 4.20 16.39
CA GLU A 9 -1.02 3.15 16.11
C GLU A 9 -0.23 2.37 16.48
N GLN A 10 0.01 2.05 17.06
CA GLN A 10 0.61 1.15 17.48
C GLN A 10 0.97 0.17 16.54
N ILE A 11 1.24 0.35 15.46
CA ILE A 11 1.60 -0.55 14.54
C ILE A 11 2.88 -1.02 14.88
N GLU A 12 3.23 -2.20 14.80
CA GLU A 12 4.44 -2.62 15.16
C GLU A 12 5.50 -2.30 14.31
N GLU A 13 6.56 -1.92 14.73
CA GLU A 13 7.60 -1.62 13.92
C GLU A 13 8.38 -2.79 13.57
N ASP A 14 8.25 -3.89 14.21
CA ASP A 14 9.07 -5.00 13.84
C ASP A 14 8.58 -5.59 12.54
N ALA A 15 7.52 -5.08 11.97
CA ALA A 15 7.07 -5.52 10.67
C ALA A 15 7.56 -4.61 9.58
N TYR A 16 8.67 -3.97 9.77
CA TYR A 16 9.18 -3.04 8.79
C TYR A 16 9.59 -3.74 7.53
N ILE A 17 9.38 -3.13 6.40
CA ILE A 17 9.73 -3.68 5.11
C ILE A 17 11.00 -3.00 4.65
N PRO A 18 12.12 -3.69 4.65
CA PRO A 18 13.38 -3.04 4.38
C PRO A 18 13.61 -2.63 2.95
N GLU A 19 12.87 -3.21 2.03
CA GLU A 19 13.12 -2.83 0.68
C GLU A 19 12.15 -1.91 0.05
N VAL A 20 11.47 -1.13 0.81
CA VAL A 20 10.53 -0.19 0.26
C VAL A 20 11.27 0.85 -0.56
N ARG A 21 10.84 1.04 -1.78
CA ARG A 21 11.39 2.08 -2.61
C ARG A 21 10.29 3.01 -3.01
N GLU A 22 10.51 4.28 -2.90
CA GLU A 22 9.53 5.24 -3.26
C GLU A 22 9.48 5.45 -4.73
N VAL A 23 8.33 5.35 -5.32
CA VAL A 23 8.16 5.63 -6.71
C VAL A 23 7.33 6.89 -6.78
N ARG A 24 7.96 8.01 -7.05
CA ARG A 24 7.27 9.24 -6.99
C ARG A 24 6.41 9.53 -8.14
N VAL A 25 5.31 10.12 -7.86
CA VAL A 25 4.42 10.49 -8.91
C VAL A 25 5.09 11.38 -9.90
N GLN A 26 6.02 12.13 -9.47
CA GLN A 26 6.64 13.01 -10.39
C GLN A 26 7.31 12.28 -11.50
N LYS A 27 7.54 11.00 -11.38
CA LYS A 27 8.16 10.36 -12.46
C LYS A 27 7.23 10.41 -13.60
N TYR A 28 6.00 10.55 -13.33
CA TYR A 28 5.11 10.58 -14.43
C TYR A 28 4.97 11.96 -14.92
N LYS A 29 5.58 12.83 -14.22
CA LYS A 29 5.42 14.10 -14.63
C LYS A 29 6.17 14.47 -15.68
N LYS A 30 6.79 13.77 -16.28
CA LYS A 30 7.46 14.19 -17.32
C LYS A 30 6.51 14.89 -18.11
N GLN A 31 5.37 14.72 -17.94
CA GLN A 31 4.49 15.38 -18.71
C GLN A 31 4.41 16.69 -18.25
N PRO A 32 4.53 17.45 -18.93
CA PRO A 32 4.58 18.75 -18.59
C PRO A 32 3.43 19.35 -18.06
N GLN A 33 2.53 18.90 -18.09
CA GLN A 33 1.45 19.51 -17.71
C GLN A 33 1.44 20.06 -16.61
N VAL A 34 1.96 19.72 -16.06
CA VAL A 34 2.10 20.27 -15.03
C VAL A 34 1.33 21.08 -14.27
N GLN A 35 0.56 21.62 -14.47
CA GLN A 35 -0.19 22.33 -13.69
C GLN A 35 -0.82 21.47 -12.74
N GLN A 36 -0.54 20.35 -12.57
CA GLN A 36 -1.11 19.51 -11.68
C GLN A 36 -0.91 19.99 -10.31
N PRO A 37 -1.80 20.00 -9.46
CA PRO A 37 -1.65 20.45 -8.10
C PRO A 37 -0.79 19.42 -7.41
N ILE A 38 -0.03 19.84 -6.49
CA ILE A 38 0.78 18.96 -5.72
C ILE A 38 -0.11 18.10 -4.88
N SER A 39 0.11 16.83 -4.91
CA SER A 39 -0.72 15.93 -4.14
C SER A 39 -0.54 16.17 -2.66
N GLN A 40 -1.65 16.17 -1.94
CA GLN A 40 -1.59 16.35 -0.51
C GLN A 40 -1.73 15.01 0.18
N LEU A 41 -1.80 13.90 -0.53
CA LEU A 41 -1.88 12.60 0.10
C LEU A 41 -0.53 11.94 0.08
N LYS A 42 -0.15 11.38 1.22
CA LYS A 42 1.15 10.70 1.33
C LYS A 42 0.99 9.36 1.98
N LEU A 43 1.72 8.38 1.46
CA LEU A 43 1.76 7.04 2.05
C LEU A 43 2.85 7.03 3.10
N ARG A 44 2.57 6.38 4.22
CA ARG A 44 3.54 6.32 5.29
C ARG A 44 3.49 4.97 5.97
N LYS A 45 4.58 4.59 6.56
CA LYS A 45 4.68 3.41 7.40
C LYS A 45 4.17 2.13 6.75
N ILE A 46 4.61 1.89 5.53
CA ILE A 46 4.23 0.69 4.83
C ILE A 46 4.95 -0.48 5.46
N ARG A 47 4.19 -1.55 5.78
CA ARG A 47 4.80 -2.71 6.39
C ARG A 47 4.10 -3.96 5.94
N PHE A 48 4.83 -5.05 5.89
CA PHE A 48 4.32 -6.36 5.57
C PHE A 48 4.35 -7.17 6.85
N ILE A 49 3.23 -7.80 7.20
CA ILE A 49 3.14 -8.57 8.41
C ILE A 49 2.70 -9.97 8.09
N ASP A 50 3.45 -10.95 8.54
CA ASP A 50 3.08 -12.35 8.41
C ASP A 50 3.19 -13.00 9.77
N ASP A 51 2.60 -14.18 9.91
CA ASP A 51 2.50 -14.81 11.19
C ASP A 51 3.85 -15.15 11.81
N ASN A 52 4.79 -15.58 11.02
CA ASN A 52 6.07 -15.97 11.57
C ASN A 52 7.13 -14.91 11.43
N ARG A 53 6.74 -13.71 10.96
CA ARG A 53 7.64 -12.59 10.84
C ARG A 53 8.86 -12.90 9.99
N SER A 54 8.70 -13.74 8.99
CA SER A 54 9.84 -14.08 8.16
C SER A 54 10.06 -13.08 7.05
N HIS A 55 9.08 -12.25 6.76
CA HIS A 55 9.13 -11.32 5.64
C HIS A 55 9.23 -12.09 4.32
N VAL A 56 8.68 -13.28 4.30
CA VAL A 56 8.62 -14.11 3.11
C VAL A 56 7.17 -14.49 2.95
N ILE A 57 6.69 -14.55 1.74
CA ILE A 57 5.32 -14.96 1.50
C ILE A 57 5.35 -16.46 1.29
N ASP A 58 4.81 -17.20 2.24
CA ASP A 58 4.82 -18.66 2.19
C ASP A 58 3.55 -19.20 1.60
N ALA A 59 3.67 -20.21 0.76
CA ALA A 59 2.51 -20.83 0.15
C ALA A 59 1.55 -21.30 1.23
N GLY A 60 0.28 -21.08 1.00
CA GLY A 60 -0.77 -21.53 1.90
C GLY A 60 -1.02 -20.62 3.07
N GLU A 61 -0.34 -19.49 3.16
CA GLU A 61 -0.49 -18.61 4.32
C GLU A 61 -1.10 -17.28 3.95
N ASN A 62 -1.58 -16.59 4.97
CA ASN A 62 -2.14 -15.27 4.79
C ASN A 62 -1.22 -14.25 5.45
N SER A 63 -1.16 -13.08 4.87
CA SER A 63 -0.34 -12.01 5.41
C SER A 63 -1.05 -10.70 5.13
N LYS A 64 -0.46 -9.59 5.53
CA LYS A 64 -1.07 -8.30 5.38
C LYS A 64 -0.05 -7.26 4.97
N ILE A 65 -0.51 -6.28 4.22
CA ILE A 65 0.26 -5.07 3.98
C ILE A 65 -0.52 -3.95 4.65
N ILE A 66 0.11 -3.22 5.53
CA ILE A 66 -0.54 -2.16 6.29
C ILE A 66 0.21 -0.87 6.02
N PHE A 67 -0.52 0.20 5.81
CA PHE A 67 0.12 1.49 5.61
C PHE A 67 -0.84 2.60 6.03
N GLU A 68 -0.31 3.79 6.12
CA GLU A 68 -1.10 4.95 6.47
C GLU A 68 -1.20 5.85 5.27
N ILE A 69 -2.33 6.52 5.11
CA ILE A 69 -2.53 7.52 4.10
C ILE A 69 -2.82 8.81 4.85
N MET A 70 -1.96 9.80 4.67
CA MET A 70 -2.07 11.06 5.40
C MET A 70 -2.48 12.17 4.47
N ASN A 71 -3.38 13.01 4.92
CA ASN A 71 -3.73 14.22 4.19
C ASN A 71 -2.89 15.35 4.77
N GLU A 72 -1.83 15.70 4.05
CA GLU A 72 -0.93 16.73 4.50
C GLU A 72 -1.28 18.11 3.94
N GLY A 73 -2.41 18.22 3.29
CA GLY A 73 -2.84 19.48 2.71
C GLY A 73 -3.72 20.27 3.63
N ARG A 74 -4.36 21.28 3.09
CA ARG A 74 -5.22 22.12 3.86
C ARG A 74 -6.69 21.89 3.62
N ASN A 75 -7.03 21.05 2.69
CA ASN A 75 -8.43 20.79 2.36
C ASN A 75 -8.74 19.33 2.55
N PRO A 76 -9.98 19.00 2.83
CA PRO A 76 -10.36 17.58 2.91
C PRO A 76 -10.21 16.91 1.55
N VAL A 77 -9.96 15.62 1.55
CA VAL A 77 -9.96 14.85 0.33
C VAL A 77 -11.08 13.83 0.43
N TYR A 78 -11.69 13.51 -0.70
CA TYR A 78 -12.84 12.64 -0.71
C TYR A 78 -12.69 11.50 -1.69
N ASN A 79 -13.29 10.37 -1.36
CA ASN A 79 -13.42 9.25 -2.29
C ASN A 79 -12.10 8.80 -2.88
N ILE A 80 -11.10 8.66 -2.03
CA ILE A 80 -9.82 8.22 -2.50
C ILE A 80 -9.76 6.70 -2.43
N VAL A 81 -8.91 6.10 -3.24
CA VAL A 81 -8.86 4.66 -3.37
C VAL A 81 -7.46 4.17 -3.08
N PRO A 82 -7.27 3.42 -2.00
CA PRO A 82 -5.99 2.79 -1.76
C PRO A 82 -5.81 1.61 -2.71
N LEU A 83 -4.62 1.41 -3.20
CA LEU A 83 -4.34 0.36 -4.15
C LEU A 83 -3.16 -0.48 -3.69
N VAL A 84 -3.32 -1.78 -3.71
CA VAL A 84 -2.22 -2.68 -3.45
C VAL A 84 -2.28 -3.71 -4.55
N GLU A 85 -1.25 -3.77 -5.36
CA GLU A 85 -1.24 -4.67 -6.49
C GLU A 85 0.13 -5.23 -6.73
N THR A 86 0.23 -6.29 -7.50
CA THR A 86 1.54 -6.81 -7.86
C THR A 86 1.97 -6.18 -9.15
N VAL A 87 3.26 -5.99 -9.29
CA VAL A 87 3.83 -5.51 -10.53
C VAL A 87 4.05 -6.78 -11.35
N GLY A 88 3.25 -6.93 -12.39
CA GLY A 88 3.27 -8.15 -13.15
C GLY A 88 2.35 -9.18 -12.54
N LYS A 89 2.18 -10.30 -13.23
CA LYS A 89 1.27 -11.28 -12.78
C LYS A 89 1.94 -12.32 -11.93
N VAL A 90 1.41 -12.60 -10.77
CA VAL A 90 1.96 -13.62 -9.91
C VAL A 90 0.86 -14.63 -9.65
N LYS A 91 1.07 -15.89 -10.08
CA LYS A 91 0.06 -16.89 -9.90
C LYS A 91 -0.07 -17.30 -8.47
N HIS A 92 -1.26 -17.66 -8.08
CA HIS A 92 -1.56 -18.20 -6.76
C HIS A 92 -1.38 -17.18 -5.64
N LEU A 93 -1.51 -15.91 -5.97
CA LEU A 93 -1.40 -14.87 -4.97
C LEU A 93 -2.60 -13.95 -5.14
N GLY A 94 -3.37 -13.77 -4.10
CA GLY A 94 -4.53 -12.91 -4.13
C GLY A 94 -4.38 -11.75 -3.18
N ILE A 95 -5.00 -10.64 -3.51
CA ILE A 95 -4.97 -9.45 -2.67
C ILE A 95 -6.40 -9.01 -2.49
N SER A 96 -6.76 -8.60 -1.28
CA SER A 96 -8.12 -8.17 -1.02
C SER A 96 -8.48 -6.96 -1.88
N PRO A 97 -9.74 -6.80 -2.24
CA PRO A 97 -10.14 -5.68 -3.10
C PRO A 97 -9.94 -4.35 -2.41
N SER A 98 -9.72 -3.33 -3.18
CA SER A 98 -9.58 -1.98 -2.65
C SER A 98 -10.90 -1.50 -2.07
N VAL A 99 -10.83 -0.72 -1.02
CA VAL A 99 -11.99 -0.14 -0.38
C VAL A 99 -11.83 1.36 -0.39
N MET A 100 -12.80 2.06 -0.95
CA MET A 100 -12.73 3.50 -1.05
C MET A 100 -12.84 4.14 0.33
N VAL A 101 -12.09 5.19 0.53
CA VAL A 101 -12.11 5.96 1.76
C VAL A 101 -12.87 7.24 1.45
N GLU A 102 -13.97 7.48 2.17
CA GLU A 102 -14.83 8.58 1.81
C GLU A 102 -14.27 9.94 2.10
N GLU A 103 -13.53 10.11 3.15
CA GLU A 103 -13.04 11.43 3.51
C GLU A 103 -11.83 11.34 4.42
N ILE A 104 -10.85 12.18 4.21
CA ILE A 104 -9.74 12.35 5.14
C ILE A 104 -9.58 13.85 5.32
N LEU A 105 -9.74 14.31 6.55
CA LEU A 105 -9.63 15.74 6.84
C LEU A 105 -8.18 16.19 6.84
N PRO A 106 -7.94 17.48 6.68
CA PRO A 106 -6.57 17.99 6.66
C PRO A 106 -5.85 17.64 7.95
N GLY A 107 -4.64 17.16 7.81
CA GLY A 107 -3.83 16.82 8.97
C GLY A 107 -4.14 15.48 9.56
N GLU A 108 -5.12 14.78 9.02
CA GLU A 108 -5.48 13.48 9.53
C GLU A 108 -5.11 12.39 8.56
N GLY A 109 -5.20 11.17 8.98
CA GLY A 109 -4.90 10.06 8.12
C GLY A 109 -5.69 8.84 8.53
N ILE A 110 -5.54 7.79 7.73
CA ILE A 110 -6.16 6.53 8.06
C ILE A 110 -5.14 5.44 7.90
N ARG A 111 -5.39 4.32 8.55
CA ARG A 111 -4.55 3.15 8.39
C ARG A 111 -5.31 2.16 7.54
N TYR A 112 -4.69 1.68 6.51
CA TYR A 112 -5.33 0.76 5.59
C TYR A 112 -4.63 -0.59 5.65
N THR A 113 -5.42 -1.66 5.62
CA THR A 113 -4.89 -3.00 5.65
C THR A 113 -5.36 -3.75 4.43
N ALA A 114 -4.43 -4.31 3.68
CA ALA A 114 -4.75 -5.18 2.58
C ALA A 114 -4.36 -6.60 2.97
N SER A 115 -5.23 -7.56 2.71
CA SER A 115 -4.94 -8.94 3.01
C SER A 115 -4.33 -9.61 1.81
N ILE A 116 -3.32 -10.43 2.03
CA ILE A 116 -2.64 -11.15 0.98
C ILE A 116 -2.87 -12.63 1.24
N HIS A 117 -3.33 -13.34 0.23
CA HIS A 117 -3.54 -14.77 0.38
C HIS A 117 -2.63 -15.50 -0.59
N ALA A 118 -1.79 -16.37 -0.09
CA ALA A 118 -0.91 -17.17 -0.92
C ALA A 118 -1.49 -18.56 -1.01
N GLY A 119 -1.81 -18.98 -2.23
CA GLY A 119 -2.34 -20.33 -2.42
C GLY A 119 -1.27 -21.36 -2.17
N GLU A 120 -1.71 -22.60 -2.04
CA GLU A 120 -0.77 -23.66 -1.73
C GLU A 120 0.16 -23.99 -2.87
N LYS A 121 -0.15 -23.56 -4.05
CA LYS A 121 0.71 -23.85 -5.20
C LYS A 121 1.65 -22.70 -5.53
N LEU A 122 1.77 -21.73 -4.65
CA LEU A 122 2.71 -20.65 -4.88
C LEU A 122 4.10 -21.21 -4.96
N LYS A 123 4.90 -20.69 -5.87
CA LYS A 123 6.23 -21.19 -6.08
C LYS A 123 7.29 -20.25 -5.55
N ASP A 124 8.49 -20.75 -5.42
CA ASP A 124 9.60 -19.92 -5.01
C ASP A 124 9.84 -18.83 -6.03
N GLY A 125 10.18 -17.66 -5.57
CA GLY A 125 10.47 -16.55 -6.45
C GLY A 125 10.40 -15.25 -5.70
N GLU A 126 9.96 -14.22 -6.39
CA GLU A 126 9.80 -12.91 -5.80
C GLU A 126 8.54 -12.28 -6.28
N VAL A 127 8.00 -11.38 -5.50
CA VAL A 127 6.87 -10.58 -5.93
C VAL A 127 7.16 -9.14 -5.56
N THR A 128 6.88 -8.24 -6.48
CA THR A 128 7.00 -6.82 -6.23
C THR A 128 5.59 -6.28 -6.08
N PHE A 129 5.35 -5.60 -4.97
CA PHE A 129 4.08 -4.97 -4.72
C PHE A 129 4.18 -3.49 -4.99
N ARG A 130 3.10 -2.91 -5.48
CA ARG A 130 2.99 -1.48 -5.58
C ARG A 130 1.88 -1.06 -4.66
N VAL A 131 2.16 -0.15 -3.75
CA VAL A 131 1.18 0.40 -2.85
C VAL A 131 0.96 1.83 -3.30
N ALA A 132 -0.26 2.23 -3.50
CA ALA A 132 -0.56 3.55 -4.05
C ALA A 132 -1.87 4.06 -3.49
N VAL A 133 -2.12 5.33 -3.69
CA VAL A 133 -3.40 5.91 -3.38
C VAL A 133 -3.80 6.78 -4.57
N ALA A 134 -5.02 6.62 -5.02
CA ALA A 134 -5.55 7.39 -6.14
C ALA A 134 -6.64 8.34 -5.63
N ASP A 135 -6.78 9.48 -6.28
CA ASP A 135 -7.83 10.42 -5.90
C ASP A 135 -9.14 10.00 -6.57
N GLU A 136 -10.18 10.79 -6.36
CA GLU A 136 -11.48 10.42 -6.88
C GLU A 136 -11.53 10.41 -8.39
N ASN A 137 -10.59 10.99 -9.05
CA ASN A 137 -10.54 10.97 -10.50
C ASN A 137 -9.62 9.88 -11.03
N GLY A 138 -9.10 9.06 -10.16
CA GLY A 138 -8.22 7.98 -10.55
C GLY A 138 -6.77 8.37 -10.71
N MET A 139 -6.41 9.60 -10.34
CA MET A 139 -5.03 10.01 -10.48
C MET A 139 -4.22 9.53 -9.31
N ILE A 140 -3.08 8.92 -9.57
CA ILE A 140 -2.21 8.43 -8.51
C ILE A 140 -1.59 9.60 -7.78
N CYS A 141 -1.77 9.64 -6.47
CA CYS A 141 -1.26 10.72 -5.66
C CYS A 141 0.08 10.38 -5.04
N ASP A 142 0.30 9.15 -4.72
CA ASP A 142 1.58 8.72 -4.15
C ASP A 142 1.69 7.22 -4.38
N SER A 143 2.88 6.71 -4.52
CA SER A 143 3.07 5.28 -4.69
C SER A 143 4.46 4.83 -4.27
N GLN A 144 4.56 3.60 -3.82
CA GLN A 144 5.83 3.02 -3.43
C GLN A 144 5.83 1.55 -3.83
N GLU A 145 6.99 1.01 -4.09
CA GLU A 145 7.12 -0.40 -4.45
C GLU A 145 8.11 -1.08 -3.55
N PHE A 146 7.90 -2.35 -3.30
CA PHE A 146 8.86 -3.14 -2.56
C PHE A 146 8.74 -4.59 -3.01
N THR A 147 9.79 -5.37 -2.81
CA THR A 147 9.86 -6.73 -3.28
C THR A 147 10.07 -7.68 -2.11
N LEU A 148 9.33 -8.78 -2.12
CA LEU A 148 9.47 -9.80 -1.10
C LEU A 148 9.70 -11.16 -1.76
N PRO A 149 10.40 -12.05 -1.12
CA PRO A 149 10.56 -13.39 -1.65
C PRO A 149 9.29 -14.20 -1.40
N THR A 150 9.06 -15.17 -2.26
CA THR A 150 7.98 -16.13 -2.07
C THR A 150 8.60 -17.50 -1.88
N GLN A 151 7.90 -18.35 -1.15
CA GLN A 151 8.43 -19.66 -0.84
C GLN A 151 7.35 -20.70 -0.96
N ARG A 152 7.67 -21.77 -1.66
CA ARG A 152 6.70 -22.82 -1.86
C ARG A 152 6.49 -23.57 -0.58
N GLY A 153 5.38 -24.28 -0.50
CA GLY A 153 5.10 -25.05 0.66
C GLY A 153 5.89 -26.34 0.66
N ASN A 154 5.87 -27.02 1.73
CA ASN A 154 6.59 -28.27 1.87
C ASN A 154 5.81 -29.46 1.40
#